data_f8332e30aa4e573336363f065c0e716c
#
_entry.id   f8332e30aa4e573336363f065c0e716c
#
_cell.length_a   1.000
_cell.length_b   1.000
_cell.length_c   1.000
_cell.angle_alpha   90.00
_cell.angle_beta   90.00
_cell.angle_gamma   90.00
#
_symmetry.space_group_name_H-M   'P 1'
#
loop_
_entity.id
_entity.type
_entity.pdbx_description
1 polymer ?
#
loop_
_entity_poly.entity_id
_entity_poly.type
_entity_poly.pdbx_seq_one_letter_code
_entity_poly.pdbx_strand_id
1 'polypeptide(L)'
;PFSRIPVFKDQLDNITGYVLKDELLLNLVEENNDKPLRDIRRYVIVVHKTKTIPSLLDLFIDKKEHMALVVDEFGGMEGIVTMEDVIETLLGLEIVDESDNTEDMQALARKNWEMRAGKMGIDIDPLETDPMEEDHLETDSLEPSAEESKDKPE
;
A
#
# COMPACT_ATOMS: atom_id res chain seq x y z
N PRO A 1 -12.29 0.05 0.71
CA PRO A 1 -11.38 0.74 -0.18
C PRO A 1 -10.78 -0.15 -1.25
N PHE A 2 -10.39 -1.41 -0.99
CA PHE A 2 -9.69 -2.27 -1.95
C PHE A 2 -10.59 -2.80 -3.06
N SER A 3 -10.16 -2.63 -4.33
CA SER A 3 -10.87 -3.13 -5.51
C SER A 3 -10.56 -4.59 -5.84
N ARG A 4 -9.41 -5.09 -5.40
CA ARG A 4 -8.94 -6.47 -5.60
C ARG A 4 -8.70 -7.14 -4.27
N ILE A 5 -9.29 -8.29 -4.06
CA ILE A 5 -9.24 -9.03 -2.79
C ILE A 5 -8.50 -10.34 -3.04
N PRO A 6 -7.30 -10.54 -2.48
CA PRO A 6 -6.55 -11.78 -2.60
C PRO A 6 -7.32 -12.96 -2.04
N VAL A 7 -7.21 -14.11 -2.71
CA VAL A 7 -7.83 -15.38 -2.31
C VAL A 7 -6.76 -16.40 -2.04
N PHE A 8 -6.77 -16.98 -0.86
CA PHE A 8 -5.83 -18.01 -0.44
C PHE A 8 -6.51 -19.39 -0.32
N LYS A 9 -5.70 -20.43 -0.29
CA LYS A 9 -6.15 -21.80 -0.03
C LYS A 9 -5.40 -22.38 1.15
N ASP A 10 -6.13 -22.86 2.14
CA ASP A 10 -5.66 -23.52 3.37
C ASP A 10 -4.85 -22.59 4.31
N GLN A 11 -3.77 -21.96 3.83
CA GLN A 11 -2.90 -21.07 4.58
C GLN A 11 -2.86 -19.68 3.92
N LEU A 12 -2.69 -18.63 4.75
CA LEU A 12 -2.73 -17.24 4.29
C LEU A 12 -1.62 -16.89 3.28
N ASP A 13 -0.50 -17.55 3.35
CA ASP A 13 0.63 -17.40 2.43
C ASP A 13 0.44 -18.14 1.09
N ASN A 14 -0.57 -19.02 1.01
CA ASN A 14 -0.90 -19.74 -0.21
C ASN A 14 -1.94 -18.97 -1.04
N ILE A 15 -1.56 -17.81 -1.58
CA ILE A 15 -2.41 -17.01 -2.44
C ILE A 15 -2.59 -17.71 -3.79
N THR A 16 -3.83 -17.98 -4.15
CA THR A 16 -4.18 -18.69 -5.39
C THR A 16 -4.69 -17.77 -6.50
N GLY A 17 -4.92 -16.50 -6.20
CA GLY A 17 -5.41 -15.48 -7.12
C GLY A 17 -6.12 -14.35 -6.38
N TYR A 18 -6.96 -13.61 -7.07
CA TYR A 18 -7.78 -12.54 -6.48
C TYR A 18 -9.19 -12.51 -7.08
N VAL A 19 -10.11 -11.86 -6.39
CA VAL A 19 -11.45 -11.53 -6.88
C VAL A 19 -11.62 -10.01 -6.96
N LEU A 20 -12.42 -9.54 -7.90
CA LEU A 20 -12.82 -8.14 -7.95
C LEU A 20 -13.96 -7.89 -6.97
N LYS A 21 -13.84 -6.81 -6.18
CA LYS A 21 -14.89 -6.41 -5.23
C LYS A 21 -16.24 -6.23 -5.92
N ASP A 22 -16.26 -5.57 -7.08
CA ASP A 22 -17.50 -5.31 -7.82
C ASP A 22 -18.16 -6.59 -8.32
N GLU A 23 -17.36 -7.57 -8.80
CA GLU A 23 -17.87 -8.88 -9.21
C GLU A 23 -18.45 -9.67 -8.02
N LEU A 24 -17.80 -9.57 -6.86
CA LEU A 24 -18.30 -10.16 -5.62
C LEU A 24 -19.64 -9.52 -5.21
N LEU A 25 -19.74 -8.19 -5.25
CA LEU A 25 -20.96 -7.46 -4.91
C LEU A 25 -22.11 -7.76 -5.89
N LEU A 26 -21.81 -7.85 -7.18
CA LEU A 26 -22.81 -8.24 -8.19
C LEU A 26 -23.37 -9.64 -7.91
N ASN A 27 -22.53 -10.62 -7.59
CA ASN A 27 -22.98 -11.98 -7.24
C ASN A 27 -23.86 -11.98 -5.99
N LEU A 28 -23.58 -11.11 -5.00
CA LEU A 28 -24.42 -10.95 -3.82
C LEU A 28 -25.80 -10.36 -4.15
N VAL A 29 -25.85 -9.34 -5.01
CA VAL A 29 -27.10 -8.70 -5.45
C VAL A 29 -27.97 -9.64 -6.28
N GLU A 30 -27.35 -10.48 -7.10
CA GLU A 30 -28.02 -11.49 -7.94
C GLU A 30 -28.45 -12.74 -7.14
N GLU A 31 -28.29 -12.74 -5.83
CA GLU A 31 -28.59 -13.88 -4.93
C GLU A 31 -27.80 -15.16 -5.26
N ASN A 32 -26.70 -15.04 -6.00
CA ASN A 32 -25.77 -16.14 -6.33
C ASN A 32 -24.80 -16.46 -5.17
N ASN A 33 -25.30 -16.46 -3.95
CA ASN A 33 -24.50 -16.61 -2.74
C ASN A 33 -23.79 -17.96 -2.61
N ASP A 34 -24.27 -18.98 -3.30
CA ASP A 34 -23.69 -20.33 -3.30
C ASP A 34 -22.53 -20.49 -4.28
N LYS A 35 -22.21 -19.47 -5.10
CA LYS A 35 -21.13 -19.53 -6.05
C LYS A 35 -19.77 -19.46 -5.33
N PRO A 36 -18.94 -20.50 -5.41
CA PRO A 36 -17.65 -20.50 -4.72
C PRO A 36 -16.70 -19.49 -5.33
N LEU A 37 -15.83 -18.87 -4.50
CA LEU A 37 -14.86 -17.86 -4.94
C LEU A 37 -13.92 -18.33 -6.05
N ARG A 38 -13.65 -19.64 -6.12
CA ARG A 38 -12.83 -20.23 -7.19
C ARG A 38 -13.41 -19.99 -8.59
N ASP A 39 -14.73 -19.81 -8.73
CA ASP A 39 -15.40 -19.65 -10.03
C ASP A 39 -15.35 -18.20 -10.54
N ILE A 40 -15.11 -17.24 -9.65
CA ILE A 40 -14.94 -15.82 -9.96
C ILE A 40 -13.49 -15.35 -9.73
N ARG A 41 -12.63 -16.28 -9.33
CA ARG A 41 -11.20 -15.98 -9.04
C ARG A 41 -10.44 -15.76 -10.36
N ARG A 42 -9.63 -14.71 -10.36
CA ARG A 42 -8.65 -14.39 -11.40
C ARG A 42 -7.25 -14.81 -10.96
N TYR A 43 -6.40 -15.13 -11.90
CA TYR A 43 -5.01 -15.45 -11.62
C TYR A 43 -4.25 -14.18 -11.29
N VAL A 44 -3.38 -14.25 -10.29
CA VAL A 44 -2.42 -13.20 -9.94
C VAL A 44 -1.08 -13.53 -10.61
N ILE A 45 -0.40 -12.52 -11.16
CA ILE A 45 0.96 -12.71 -11.65
C ILE A 45 1.92 -12.84 -10.46
N VAL A 46 2.94 -13.67 -10.63
CA VAL A 46 3.97 -13.90 -9.62
C VAL A 46 5.28 -13.30 -10.09
N VAL A 47 5.94 -12.54 -9.22
CA VAL A 47 7.22 -11.90 -9.49
C VAL A 47 8.21 -12.21 -8.40
N HIS A 48 9.50 -12.26 -8.75
CA HIS A 48 10.55 -12.47 -7.78
C HIS A 48 10.90 -11.14 -7.07
N LYS A 49 11.23 -11.19 -5.77
CA LYS A 49 11.55 -10.01 -4.94
C LYS A 49 12.70 -9.14 -5.48
N THR A 50 13.58 -9.71 -6.33
CA THR A 50 14.68 -8.97 -6.96
C THR A 50 14.27 -8.21 -8.23
N LYS A 51 12.99 -8.29 -8.64
CA LYS A 51 12.53 -7.57 -9.83
C LYS A 51 12.55 -6.07 -9.58
N THR A 52 13.17 -5.34 -10.51
CA THR A 52 13.28 -3.87 -10.38
C THR A 52 11.95 -3.18 -10.63
N ILE A 53 11.73 -2.04 -9.99
CA ILE A 53 10.49 -1.25 -10.09
C ILE A 53 10.15 -0.89 -11.54
N PRO A 54 11.08 -0.37 -12.39
CA PRO A 54 10.77 -0.11 -13.79
C PRO A 54 10.33 -1.37 -14.56
N SER A 55 11.03 -2.51 -14.36
CA SER A 55 10.64 -3.78 -15.00
C SER A 55 9.30 -4.32 -14.51
N LEU A 56 8.92 -4.00 -13.28
CA LEU A 56 7.62 -4.37 -12.74
C LEU A 56 6.51 -3.51 -13.36
N LEU A 57 6.75 -2.22 -13.53
CA LEU A 57 5.82 -1.31 -14.22
C LEU A 57 5.55 -1.77 -15.66
N ASP A 58 6.61 -2.06 -16.41
CA ASP A 58 6.48 -2.59 -17.78
C ASP A 58 5.64 -3.88 -17.81
N LEU A 59 5.87 -4.79 -16.85
CA LEU A 59 5.11 -6.03 -16.74
C LEU A 59 3.63 -5.78 -16.47
N PHE A 60 3.30 -4.84 -15.57
CA PHE A 60 1.91 -4.48 -15.29
C PHE A 60 1.21 -3.91 -16.52
N ILE A 61 1.88 -3.03 -17.26
CA ILE A 61 1.36 -2.44 -18.50
C ILE A 61 1.14 -3.51 -19.56
N ASP A 62 2.14 -4.36 -19.83
CA ASP A 62 2.09 -5.39 -20.86
C ASP A 62 1.00 -6.45 -20.57
N LYS A 63 0.87 -6.85 -19.32
CA LYS A 63 -0.11 -7.85 -18.89
C LYS A 63 -1.48 -7.26 -18.59
N LYS A 64 -1.60 -5.93 -18.53
CA LYS A 64 -2.82 -5.22 -18.09
C LYS A 64 -3.29 -5.67 -16.71
N GLU A 65 -2.32 -5.93 -15.82
CA GLU A 65 -2.55 -6.33 -14.45
C GLU A 65 -2.19 -5.17 -13.50
N HIS A 66 -2.76 -5.16 -12.32
CA HIS A 66 -2.56 -4.12 -11.32
C HIS A 66 -2.06 -4.66 -9.99
N MET A 67 -1.86 -5.97 -9.90
CA MET A 67 -1.43 -6.62 -8.67
C MET A 67 -0.56 -7.81 -8.99
N ALA A 68 0.53 -7.99 -8.24
CA ALA A 68 1.41 -9.14 -8.33
C ALA A 68 1.70 -9.71 -6.94
N LEU A 69 1.93 -11.02 -6.89
CA LEU A 69 2.45 -11.72 -5.73
C LEU A 69 3.97 -11.72 -5.80
N VAL A 70 4.62 -11.27 -4.73
CA VAL A 70 6.08 -11.26 -4.61
C VAL A 70 6.53 -12.52 -3.88
N VAL A 71 7.49 -13.21 -4.46
CA VAL A 71 8.06 -14.44 -3.88
C VAL A 71 9.58 -14.36 -3.79
N ASP A 72 10.12 -15.11 -2.85
CA ASP A 72 11.56 -15.33 -2.70
C ASP A 72 12.09 -16.40 -3.67
N GLU A 73 13.39 -16.72 -3.55
CA GLU A 73 14.08 -17.72 -4.35
C GLU A 73 13.62 -19.17 -4.10
N PHE A 74 12.88 -19.39 -3.02
CA PHE A 74 12.34 -20.71 -2.65
C PHE A 74 10.84 -20.81 -2.96
N GLY A 75 10.24 -19.75 -3.50
CA GLY A 75 8.81 -19.66 -3.77
C GLY A 75 7.98 -19.28 -2.54
N GLY A 76 8.62 -18.88 -1.45
CA GLY A 76 7.97 -18.34 -0.27
C GLY A 76 7.35 -16.98 -0.56
N MET A 77 6.14 -16.74 -0.04
CA MET A 77 5.44 -15.47 -0.21
C MET A 77 6.09 -14.39 0.64
N GLU A 78 6.55 -13.31 0.00
CA GLU A 78 7.08 -12.10 0.65
C GLU A 78 5.99 -11.04 0.83
N GLY A 79 5.05 -10.96 -0.11
CA GLY A 79 3.96 -9.99 -0.05
C GLY A 79 3.22 -9.82 -1.37
N ILE A 80 2.47 -8.72 -1.43
CA ILE A 80 1.75 -8.29 -2.62
C ILE A 80 2.26 -6.90 -2.99
N VAL A 81 2.38 -6.63 -4.28
CA VAL A 81 2.70 -5.32 -4.83
C VAL A 81 1.64 -4.93 -5.84
N THR A 82 1.20 -3.68 -5.80
CA THR A 82 0.23 -3.12 -6.73
C THR A 82 0.88 -2.16 -7.71
N MET A 83 0.15 -1.74 -8.75
CA MET A 83 0.62 -0.71 -9.67
C MET A 83 0.73 0.65 -8.97
N GLU A 84 -0.13 0.90 -8.00
CA GLU A 84 -0.11 2.09 -7.17
C GLU A 84 1.21 2.18 -6.40
N ASP A 85 1.62 1.14 -5.67
CA ASP A 85 2.91 1.08 -4.94
C ASP A 85 4.12 1.35 -5.87
N VAL A 86 4.05 0.83 -7.10
CA VAL A 86 5.11 1.05 -8.11
C VAL A 86 5.18 2.51 -8.54
N ILE A 87 4.04 3.14 -8.77
CA ILE A 87 3.94 4.55 -9.17
C ILE A 87 4.39 5.45 -8.02
N GLU A 88 3.92 5.20 -6.80
CA GLU A 88 4.32 5.91 -5.58
C GLU A 88 5.84 5.87 -5.38
N THR A 89 6.43 4.67 -5.48
CA THR A 89 7.89 4.51 -5.39
C THR A 89 8.65 5.29 -6.47
N LEU A 90 8.12 5.31 -7.71
CA LEU A 90 8.77 6.04 -8.82
C LEU A 90 8.65 7.55 -8.70
N LEU A 91 7.56 8.04 -8.13
CA LEU A 91 7.28 9.46 -7.96
C LEU A 91 7.83 10.01 -6.64
N GLY A 92 8.11 9.14 -5.66
CA GLY A 92 8.45 9.52 -4.29
C GLY A 92 7.28 10.20 -3.57
N LEU A 93 6.04 9.81 -3.88
CA LEU A 93 4.81 10.40 -3.35
C LEU A 93 3.85 9.29 -2.96
N GLU A 94 3.14 9.45 -1.85
CA GLU A 94 1.98 8.63 -1.50
C GLU A 94 0.74 9.11 -2.26
N ILE A 95 0.00 8.20 -2.86
CA ILE A 95 -1.26 8.46 -3.56
C ILE A 95 -2.41 8.17 -2.60
N VAL A 96 -3.00 9.22 -2.05
CA VAL A 96 -4.10 9.13 -1.08
C VAL A 96 -5.44 9.24 -1.82
N ASP A 97 -6.33 8.26 -1.66
CA ASP A 97 -7.70 8.31 -2.15
C ASP A 97 -8.59 9.06 -1.15
N GLU A 98 -9.64 9.72 -1.65
CA GLU A 98 -10.62 10.49 -0.86
C GLU A 98 -11.29 9.67 0.26
N SER A 99 -11.32 8.35 0.11
CA SER A 99 -11.89 7.41 1.08
C SER A 99 -10.88 6.80 2.04
N ASP A 100 -9.58 7.07 1.89
CA ASP A 100 -8.55 6.47 2.70
C ASP A 100 -8.43 7.16 4.06
N ASN A 101 -8.56 6.36 5.11
CA ASN A 101 -8.38 6.80 6.49
C ASN A 101 -6.93 6.61 6.98
N THR A 102 -6.07 6.07 6.14
CA THR A 102 -4.67 5.76 6.46
C THR A 102 -3.83 6.09 5.23
N GLU A 103 -2.96 7.07 5.38
CA GLU A 103 -2.10 7.57 4.31
C GLU A 103 -1.06 6.52 3.89
N ASP A 104 -0.50 5.78 4.85
CA ASP A 104 0.52 4.75 4.62
C ASP A 104 0.07 3.39 5.16
N MET A 105 -0.25 2.48 4.25
CA MET A 105 -0.63 1.10 4.58
C MET A 105 0.56 0.26 5.04
N GLN A 106 1.78 0.57 4.61
CA GLN A 106 2.98 -0.13 5.03
C GLN A 106 3.32 0.22 6.49
N ALA A 107 3.26 1.51 6.86
CA ALA A 107 3.41 1.96 8.24
C ALA A 107 2.34 1.34 9.15
N LEU A 108 1.08 1.28 8.70
CA LEU A 108 0.01 0.61 9.44
C LEU A 108 0.28 -0.89 9.62
N ALA A 109 0.75 -1.57 8.59
CA ALA A 109 1.08 -2.99 8.64
C ALA A 109 2.23 -3.25 9.62
N ARG A 110 3.29 -2.43 9.58
CA ARG A 110 4.43 -2.47 10.52
C ARG A 110 3.95 -2.31 11.95
N LYS A 111 3.19 -1.27 12.25
CA LYS A 111 2.61 -1.01 13.57
C LYS A 111 1.74 -2.16 14.09
N ASN A 112 0.92 -2.74 13.22
CA ASN A 112 0.09 -3.89 13.56
C ASN A 112 0.92 -5.15 13.83
N TRP A 113 2.03 -5.33 13.12
CA TRP A 113 2.94 -6.44 13.34
C TRP A 113 3.68 -6.28 14.68
N GLU A 114 4.23 -5.12 14.98
CA GLU A 114 4.87 -4.80 16.26
C GLU A 114 3.94 -5.04 17.45
N MET A 115 2.69 -4.58 17.36
CA MET A 115 1.70 -4.84 18.41
C MET A 115 1.42 -6.35 18.61
N ARG A 116 1.40 -7.12 17.54
CA ARG A 116 1.18 -8.59 17.62
C ARG A 116 2.39 -9.29 18.20
N ALA A 117 3.59 -8.95 17.74
CA ALA A 117 4.83 -9.53 18.23
C ALA A 117 5.05 -9.22 19.72
N GLY A 118 4.79 -7.99 20.16
CA GLY A 118 4.83 -7.63 21.58
C GLY A 118 3.84 -8.46 22.43
N LYS A 119 2.63 -8.76 21.91
CA LYS A 119 1.68 -9.65 22.60
C LYS A 119 2.15 -11.10 22.66
N MET A 120 2.96 -11.53 21.70
CA MET A 120 3.54 -12.88 21.66
C MET A 120 4.86 -12.99 22.45
N GLY A 121 5.36 -11.89 23.02
CA GLY A 121 6.65 -11.85 23.75
C GLY A 121 7.85 -12.02 22.83
N ILE A 122 7.71 -11.69 21.56
CA ILE A 122 8.80 -11.67 20.59
C ILE A 122 9.51 -10.32 20.74
N ASP A 123 10.78 -10.37 21.06
CA ASP A 123 11.64 -9.19 21.10
C ASP A 123 11.97 -8.77 19.67
N ILE A 124 11.54 -7.59 19.27
CA ILE A 124 11.74 -7.09 17.91
C ILE A 124 12.87 -6.09 17.97
N ASP A 125 13.95 -6.36 17.25
CA ASP A 125 14.94 -5.33 16.95
C ASP A 125 14.23 -4.23 16.13
N PRO A 126 14.29 -2.94 16.54
CA PRO A 126 13.62 -1.88 15.81
C PRO A 126 14.11 -1.90 14.37
N LEU A 127 13.20 -2.17 13.43
CA LEU A 127 13.52 -2.07 12.01
C LEU A 127 14.01 -0.62 11.78
N GLU A 128 15.20 -0.47 11.20
CA GLU A 128 15.76 0.83 10.86
C GLU A 128 14.70 1.63 10.11
N THR A 129 14.25 2.71 10.72
CA THR A 129 13.35 3.67 10.05
C THR A 129 14.14 4.28 8.91
N ASP A 130 13.59 4.22 7.71
CA ASP A 130 14.15 4.91 6.54
C ASP A 130 14.34 6.41 6.91
N PRO A 131 15.53 7.00 6.73
CA PRO A 131 15.82 8.36 7.18
C PRO A 131 15.14 9.47 6.35
N MET A 132 14.08 9.16 5.61
CA MET A 132 13.37 10.12 4.76
C MET A 132 12.19 10.85 5.42
N GLU A 133 11.89 10.61 6.72
CA GLU A 133 10.71 11.21 7.38
C GLU A 133 10.97 12.44 8.27
N GLU A 134 12.19 13.01 8.36
CA GLU A 134 12.46 14.14 9.29
C GLU A 134 12.74 15.50 8.62
N ASP A 135 12.35 15.78 7.40
CA ASP A 135 12.75 17.06 6.79
C ASP A 135 11.61 17.90 6.18
N HIS A 136 10.45 18.03 6.83
CA HIS A 136 9.48 19.09 6.48
C HIS A 136 8.59 19.51 7.65
N LEU A 137 9.17 20.10 8.70
CA LEU A 137 8.44 20.99 9.61
C LEU A 137 9.37 22.08 10.20
N GLU A 138 10.04 22.84 9.35
CA GLU A 138 10.44 24.19 9.74
C GLU A 138 9.29 25.14 9.40
N THR A 139 8.49 25.44 10.40
CA THR A 139 7.53 26.53 10.37
C THR A 139 8.32 27.84 10.31
N ASP A 140 8.35 28.45 9.13
CA ASP A 140 8.81 29.81 8.93
C ASP A 140 7.84 30.76 9.63
N SER A 141 8.16 31.10 10.86
CA SER A 141 7.48 32.14 11.64
C SER A 141 7.92 33.50 11.14
N LEU A 142 7.22 34.01 10.14
CA LEU A 142 7.32 35.42 9.73
C LEU A 142 6.69 36.30 10.81
N GLU A 143 7.54 36.90 11.61
CA GLU A 143 7.17 38.04 12.46
C GLU A 143 6.77 39.24 11.58
N PRO A 144 5.67 39.94 11.86
CA PRO A 144 5.36 41.19 11.17
C PRO A 144 6.20 42.30 11.79
N SER A 145 7.14 42.83 11.02
CA SER A 145 7.86 44.05 11.35
C SER A 145 6.89 45.25 11.39
N ALA A 146 6.73 45.83 12.54
CA ALA A 146 6.08 47.11 12.77
C ALA A 146 6.96 48.23 12.21
N GLU A 147 6.55 48.88 11.15
CA GLU A 147 7.06 50.19 10.77
C GLU A 147 6.16 51.32 11.35
N GLU A 148 6.74 51.95 12.35
CA GLU A 148 6.33 53.25 12.86
C GLU A 148 6.71 54.34 11.84
N SER A 149 5.77 54.98 11.22
CA SER A 149 6.03 56.28 10.59
C SER A 149 5.34 57.38 11.35
N LYS A 150 6.12 58.07 12.14
CA LYS A 150 5.90 59.47 12.56
C LYS A 150 6.21 60.33 11.34
N ASP A 151 5.28 61.12 10.92
CA ASP A 151 5.57 62.54 10.63
C ASP A 151 4.32 63.40 10.61
N LYS A 152 4.40 64.50 11.35
CA LYS A 152 3.64 65.72 11.32
C LYS A 152 4.71 66.84 11.11
N PRO A 153 4.42 68.13 10.85
CA PRO A 153 3.22 68.83 10.30
C PRO A 153 3.61 69.88 9.21
N GLU A 154 2.68 70.41 8.54
CA GLU A 154 2.28 71.84 8.45
C GLU A 154 1.16 71.97 7.41
#